data_089f1de2b7ba1c7b18b4ccc54e87db8e
#
_entry.id   089f1de2b7ba1c7b18b4ccc54e87db8e
#
_cell.length_a   1.000
_cell.length_b   1.000
_cell.length_c   1.000
_cell.angle_alpha   90.00
_cell.angle_beta   90.00
_cell.angle_gamma   90.00
#
_symmetry.space_group_name_H-M   'P 1'
#
loop_
_entity.id
_entity.type
_entity.pdbx_description
1 polymer ?
#
loop_
_entity_poly.entity_id
_entity_poly.type
_entity_poly.pdbx_seq_one_letter_code
_entity_poly.pdbx_strand_id
1 'polypeptide(L)'
;VAWSVPISLGDSHKGFRVMGTNSEFFKRYKFRGGQSIELEQGNNLDDLYDVIIGAGVAEKLNYSVGTPLIVSHGLQSFSDHDDQPFKVSGILAKTGTPVDNTVIVSLEAIEAIHVDWSTGAKIPGQITPVEEIRQMDLSPKNITAALIGVNSKLQIFQLQRWINEYPEESLSSILPGVALQELWRIVGVVENLLLGISVTVIFTTLIGMTAIIFSSLNERRREMAIWRAMGASPKVVIGLLMLEAFIISVMSIIVSTVMLFLTLYVLQPWIDNTYGILVNIETLAVKDIYIFMLFILSASLVSLIPAIRAYWFSINDGMTIKI
;
A
#
# COMPACT_ATOMS: atom_id res chain seq x y z
N VAL A 1 -3.06 6.41 30.87
CA VAL A 1 -3.72 5.62 29.83
C VAL A 1 -5.10 6.22 29.60
N ALA A 2 -5.46 6.44 28.33
CA ALA A 2 -6.79 6.95 27.94
C ALA A 2 -7.78 5.79 27.72
N TRP A 3 -7.31 4.73 27.09
CA TRP A 3 -8.07 3.51 26.81
C TRP A 3 -7.10 2.35 26.59
N SER A 4 -7.61 1.14 26.77
CA SER A 4 -6.90 -0.09 26.45
C SER A 4 -7.84 -1.06 25.75
N VAL A 5 -7.31 -1.80 24.80
CA VAL A 5 -8.02 -2.87 24.09
C VAL A 5 -7.20 -4.14 24.25
N PRO A 6 -7.65 -5.10 25.04
CA PRO A 6 -6.97 -6.38 25.18
C PRO A 6 -7.13 -7.23 23.92
N ILE A 7 -6.09 -7.99 23.62
CA ILE A 7 -6.03 -8.92 22.49
C ILE A 7 -5.49 -10.26 22.97
N SER A 8 -6.19 -11.32 22.65
CA SER A 8 -5.73 -12.70 22.82
C SER A 8 -5.51 -13.34 21.46
N LEU A 9 -4.32 -13.88 21.26
CA LEU A 9 -3.91 -14.59 20.04
C LEU A 9 -3.35 -15.96 20.46
N GLY A 10 -3.57 -16.97 19.67
CA GLY A 10 -3.07 -18.34 19.94
C GLY A 10 -3.78 -19.36 19.10
N ASP A 11 -5.00 -19.06 18.73
CA ASP A 11 -5.89 -19.98 18.01
C ASP A 11 -5.98 -19.63 16.53
N SER A 12 -6.53 -20.56 15.77
CA SER A 12 -6.71 -20.41 14.33
C SER A 12 -8.00 -21.08 13.83
N HIS A 13 -8.39 -20.71 12.62
CA HIS A 13 -9.42 -21.39 11.86
C HIS A 13 -8.96 -21.57 10.43
N LYS A 14 -8.74 -22.79 9.98
CA LYS A 14 -8.30 -23.12 8.60
C LYS A 14 -7.11 -22.25 8.11
N GLY A 15 -6.15 -21.99 9.00
CA GLY A 15 -4.96 -21.19 8.70
C GLY A 15 -5.13 -19.68 8.88
N PHE A 16 -6.33 -19.19 9.18
CA PHE A 16 -6.57 -17.79 9.59
C PHE A 16 -6.39 -17.65 11.09
N ARG A 17 -5.83 -16.54 11.53
CA ARG A 17 -5.69 -16.24 12.96
C ARG A 17 -7.05 -15.96 13.60
N VAL A 18 -7.28 -16.54 14.78
CA VAL A 18 -8.36 -16.16 15.67
C VAL A 18 -7.83 -15.11 16.63
N MET A 19 -8.57 -14.04 16.82
CA MET A 19 -8.26 -12.93 17.72
C MET A 19 -9.42 -12.74 18.70
N GLY A 20 -9.17 -13.00 19.97
CA GLY A 20 -10.07 -12.63 21.06
C GLY A 20 -9.89 -11.15 21.39
N THR A 21 -10.99 -10.41 21.47
CA THR A 21 -10.96 -8.98 21.83
C THR A 21 -12.33 -8.54 22.37
N ASN A 22 -12.46 -7.24 22.68
CA ASN A 22 -13.71 -6.65 23.14
C ASN A 22 -14.27 -5.62 22.14
N SER A 23 -15.47 -5.11 22.40
CA SER A 23 -16.16 -4.14 21.53
C SER A 23 -15.41 -2.83 21.34
N GLU A 24 -14.51 -2.46 22.26
CA GLU A 24 -13.68 -1.26 22.12
C GLU A 24 -12.70 -1.37 20.93
N PHE A 25 -12.31 -2.58 20.52
CA PHE A 25 -11.48 -2.78 19.33
C PHE A 25 -12.10 -2.12 18.09
N PHE A 26 -13.36 -2.37 17.82
CA PHE A 26 -14.06 -1.82 16.64
C PHE A 26 -14.20 -0.29 16.70
N LYS A 27 -14.28 0.29 17.90
CA LYS A 27 -14.36 1.74 18.09
C LYS A 27 -13.00 2.43 17.97
N ARG A 28 -11.93 1.77 18.47
CA ARG A 28 -10.58 2.37 18.60
C ARG A 28 -9.65 2.07 17.46
N TYR A 29 -9.78 0.92 16.81
CA TYR A 29 -8.97 0.60 15.65
C TYR A 29 -9.37 1.48 14.47
N LYS A 30 -8.40 2.23 13.95
CA LYS A 30 -8.60 3.13 12.80
C LYS A 30 -7.60 2.76 11.71
N PHE A 31 -8.05 2.86 10.46
CA PHE A 31 -7.23 2.60 9.28
C PHE A 31 -7.46 3.69 8.22
N ARG A 32 -6.65 3.73 7.17
CA ARG A 32 -6.82 4.61 5.99
C ARG A 32 -7.24 6.05 6.32
N GLY A 33 -6.44 6.75 7.15
CA GLY A 33 -6.72 8.15 7.48
C GLY A 33 -7.83 8.36 8.52
N GLY A 34 -8.14 7.35 9.32
CA GLY A 34 -9.04 7.46 10.46
C GLY A 34 -10.41 6.81 10.29
N GLN A 35 -10.60 6.02 9.24
CA GLN A 35 -11.82 5.22 9.04
C GLN A 35 -11.98 4.18 10.15
N SER A 36 -13.21 3.92 10.56
CA SER A 36 -13.58 2.87 11.50
C SER A 36 -13.79 1.54 10.78
N ILE A 37 -13.59 0.44 11.51
CA ILE A 37 -14.06 -0.88 11.05
C ILE A 37 -15.59 -0.89 11.10
N GLU A 38 -16.23 -1.32 10.02
CA GLU A 38 -17.66 -1.43 9.89
C GLU A 38 -18.04 -2.86 9.50
N LEU A 39 -19.23 -3.29 9.90
CA LEU A 39 -19.82 -4.53 9.43
C LEU A 39 -20.41 -4.30 8.04
N GLU A 40 -20.13 -5.20 7.11
CA GLU A 40 -20.82 -5.26 5.82
C GLU A 40 -22.13 -6.05 5.93
N GLN A 41 -22.12 -7.11 6.75
CA GLN A 41 -23.28 -7.98 6.97
C GLN A 41 -23.32 -8.49 8.41
N GLY A 42 -24.53 -8.75 8.92
CA GLY A 42 -24.75 -9.37 10.21
C GLY A 42 -24.71 -8.41 11.39
N ASN A 43 -24.39 -8.96 12.57
CA ASN A 43 -24.39 -8.28 13.86
C ASN A 43 -23.02 -8.37 14.55
N ASN A 44 -22.87 -7.62 15.63
CA ASN A 44 -21.70 -7.69 16.50
C ASN A 44 -21.65 -9.01 17.29
N LEU A 45 -20.63 -9.12 18.17
CA LEU A 45 -20.46 -10.24 19.11
C LEU A 45 -21.48 -10.09 20.26
N ASP A 46 -22.70 -10.51 20.04
CA ASP A 46 -23.80 -10.39 21.02
C ASP A 46 -23.94 -11.65 21.89
N ASP A 47 -23.55 -12.81 21.34
CA ASP A 47 -23.50 -14.08 22.06
C ASP A 47 -22.08 -14.57 22.30
N LEU A 48 -21.88 -15.44 23.32
CA LEU A 48 -20.57 -15.99 23.68
C LEU A 48 -19.84 -16.65 22.48
N TYR A 49 -20.56 -17.36 21.64
CA TYR A 49 -20.04 -18.10 20.50
C TYR A 49 -20.22 -17.39 19.14
N ASP A 50 -20.52 -16.11 19.17
CA ASP A 50 -20.55 -15.29 17.98
C ASP A 50 -19.15 -15.01 17.44
N VAL A 51 -19.04 -15.04 16.12
CA VAL A 51 -17.78 -14.80 15.40
C VAL A 51 -17.98 -13.73 14.34
N ILE A 52 -17.13 -12.74 14.35
CA ILE A 52 -17.00 -11.78 13.25
C ILE A 52 -15.80 -12.18 12.40
N ILE A 53 -15.98 -12.28 11.09
CA ILE A 53 -14.90 -12.62 10.16
C ILE A 53 -14.55 -11.43 9.27
N GLY A 54 -13.27 -11.30 8.96
CA GLY A 54 -12.80 -10.32 7.98
C GLY A 54 -13.25 -10.66 6.56
N ALA A 55 -13.37 -9.66 5.68
CA ALA A 55 -13.81 -9.82 4.30
C ALA A 55 -12.99 -10.87 3.53
N GLY A 56 -11.67 -10.92 3.73
CA GLY A 56 -10.79 -11.89 3.09
C GLY A 56 -11.01 -13.34 3.56
N VAL A 57 -11.42 -13.54 4.83
CA VAL A 57 -11.80 -14.85 5.35
C VAL A 57 -13.10 -15.30 4.69
N ALA A 58 -14.12 -14.42 4.65
CA ALA A 58 -15.41 -14.69 4.04
C ALA A 58 -15.26 -15.07 2.56
N GLU A 59 -14.47 -14.31 1.81
CA GLU A 59 -14.21 -14.55 0.38
C GLU A 59 -13.48 -15.87 0.13
N LYS A 60 -12.36 -16.13 0.83
CA LYS A 60 -11.53 -17.31 0.60
C LYS A 60 -12.17 -18.62 1.04
N LEU A 61 -12.97 -18.60 2.11
CA LEU A 61 -13.67 -19.80 2.63
C LEU A 61 -15.11 -19.91 2.13
N ASN A 62 -15.60 -18.92 1.39
CA ASN A 62 -16.98 -18.81 0.91
C ASN A 62 -17.99 -18.90 2.07
N TYR A 63 -17.75 -18.14 3.14
CA TYR A 63 -18.57 -18.11 4.34
C TYR A 63 -19.60 -16.98 4.29
N SER A 64 -20.75 -17.24 4.88
CA SER A 64 -21.85 -16.29 5.08
C SER A 64 -22.25 -16.22 6.54
N VAL A 65 -23.04 -15.21 6.91
CA VAL A 65 -23.64 -15.11 8.25
C VAL A 65 -24.45 -16.37 8.55
N GLY A 66 -24.25 -16.93 9.74
CA GLY A 66 -24.85 -18.20 10.18
C GLY A 66 -23.99 -19.45 9.89
N THR A 67 -22.91 -19.35 9.15
CA THR A 67 -22.01 -20.49 8.89
C THR A 67 -21.37 -20.96 10.20
N PRO A 68 -21.41 -22.28 10.53
CA PRO A 68 -20.71 -22.83 11.68
C PRO A 68 -19.20 -22.79 11.47
N LEU A 69 -18.44 -22.57 12.55
CA LEU A 69 -17.01 -22.41 12.53
C LEU A 69 -16.39 -23.20 13.68
N ILE A 70 -15.26 -23.85 13.43
CA ILE A 70 -14.48 -24.58 14.43
C ILE A 70 -13.20 -23.81 14.69
N VAL A 71 -12.88 -23.52 15.93
CA VAL A 71 -11.61 -22.93 16.34
C VAL A 71 -10.63 -24.05 16.68
N SER A 72 -9.38 -23.93 16.20
CA SER A 72 -8.32 -24.90 16.42
C SER A 72 -7.18 -24.25 17.20
N HIS A 73 -6.51 -24.99 18.05
CA HIS A 73 -5.40 -24.49 18.85
C HIS A 73 -4.13 -24.34 18.00
N GLY A 74 -3.55 -23.15 17.92
CA GLY A 74 -2.36 -22.85 17.10
C GLY A 74 -2.62 -22.81 15.59
N LEU A 75 -1.60 -22.41 14.82
CA LEU A 75 -1.72 -22.25 13.36
C LEU A 75 -1.66 -23.57 12.56
N GLN A 76 -1.16 -24.65 13.16
CA GLN A 76 -0.96 -25.96 12.51
C GLN A 76 -1.32 -27.12 13.44
N SER A 77 -2.20 -26.89 14.41
CA SER A 77 -2.59 -27.90 15.37
C SER A 77 -3.67 -28.83 14.81
N PHE A 78 -3.59 -30.12 15.22
CA PHE A 78 -4.61 -31.13 14.97
C PHE A 78 -5.66 -31.19 16.10
N SER A 79 -5.69 -30.21 17.00
CA SER A 79 -6.59 -30.16 18.14
C SER A 79 -7.70 -29.12 17.87
N ASP A 80 -8.84 -29.63 17.46
CA ASP A 80 -10.03 -28.83 17.14
C ASP A 80 -10.95 -28.72 18.35
N HIS A 81 -11.55 -27.57 18.55
CA HIS A 81 -12.62 -27.33 19.51
C HIS A 81 -14.00 -27.52 18.83
N ASP A 82 -14.25 -28.77 18.37
CA ASP A 82 -15.44 -29.17 17.63
C ASP A 82 -16.70 -29.30 18.52
N ASP A 83 -16.51 -29.27 19.83
CA ASP A 83 -17.51 -29.28 20.86
C ASP A 83 -18.15 -27.91 21.14
N GLN A 84 -17.61 -26.82 20.58
CA GLN A 84 -18.12 -25.46 20.80
C GLN A 84 -18.92 -24.93 19.60
N PRO A 85 -20.13 -24.38 19.81
CA PRO A 85 -21.07 -24.04 18.74
C PRO A 85 -20.82 -22.65 18.14
N PHE A 86 -19.62 -22.37 17.69
CA PHE A 86 -19.30 -21.10 17.04
C PHE A 86 -20.06 -20.93 15.72
N LYS A 87 -20.55 -19.73 15.47
CA LYS A 87 -21.18 -19.36 14.20
C LYS A 87 -20.78 -17.94 13.78
N VAL A 88 -20.70 -17.71 12.49
CA VAL A 88 -20.48 -16.38 11.93
C VAL A 88 -21.69 -15.50 12.21
N SER A 89 -21.54 -14.49 13.07
CA SER A 89 -22.56 -13.48 13.37
C SER A 89 -22.44 -12.26 12.47
N GLY A 90 -21.24 -11.92 12.02
CA GLY A 90 -20.99 -10.77 11.17
C GLY A 90 -19.79 -10.91 10.25
N ILE A 91 -19.80 -10.14 9.17
CA ILE A 91 -18.71 -10.03 8.20
C ILE A 91 -18.30 -8.57 8.11
N LEU A 92 -17.02 -8.29 8.27
CA LEU A 92 -16.47 -6.94 8.17
C LEU A 92 -16.39 -6.48 6.73
N ALA A 93 -16.62 -5.20 6.51
CA ALA A 93 -16.28 -4.54 5.25
C ALA A 93 -14.76 -4.59 5.02
N LYS A 94 -14.36 -4.65 3.74
CA LYS A 94 -12.96 -4.76 3.34
C LYS A 94 -12.15 -3.54 3.80
N THR A 95 -11.09 -3.76 4.55
CA THR A 95 -10.25 -2.71 5.12
C THR A 95 -8.92 -2.54 4.39
N GLY A 96 -8.39 -3.59 3.73
CA GLY A 96 -7.05 -3.65 3.20
C GLY A 96 -5.97 -3.74 4.29
N THR A 97 -6.35 -4.21 5.48
CA THR A 97 -5.47 -4.42 6.62
C THR A 97 -5.45 -5.92 6.99
N PRO A 98 -4.54 -6.37 7.87
CA PRO A 98 -4.55 -7.75 8.35
C PRO A 98 -5.88 -8.21 8.97
N VAL A 99 -6.74 -7.28 9.40
CA VAL A 99 -8.09 -7.56 9.92
C VAL A 99 -8.95 -8.30 8.89
N ASP A 100 -8.76 -8.04 7.60
CA ASP A 100 -9.50 -8.75 6.54
C ASP A 100 -9.26 -10.27 6.54
N ASN A 101 -8.10 -10.71 7.06
CA ASN A 101 -7.74 -12.13 7.16
C ASN A 101 -7.76 -12.62 8.63
N THR A 102 -8.60 -12.04 9.47
CA THR A 102 -8.72 -12.39 10.89
C THR A 102 -10.12 -12.85 11.21
N VAL A 103 -10.21 -13.86 12.07
CA VAL A 103 -11.45 -14.33 12.71
C VAL A 103 -11.50 -13.69 14.09
N ILE A 104 -12.55 -12.98 14.44
CA ILE A 104 -12.67 -12.23 15.69
C ILE A 104 -13.73 -12.83 16.56
N VAL A 105 -13.39 -13.09 17.81
CA VAL A 105 -14.28 -13.62 18.85
C VAL A 105 -14.19 -12.75 20.11
N SER A 106 -15.09 -12.93 21.06
CA SER A 106 -14.96 -12.30 22.36
C SER A 106 -13.80 -12.89 23.17
N LEU A 107 -13.28 -12.17 24.16
CA LEU A 107 -12.25 -12.70 25.07
C LEU A 107 -12.84 -13.83 25.93
N GLU A 108 -14.08 -13.69 26.30
CA GLU A 108 -14.85 -14.69 27.05
C GLU A 108 -14.96 -16.00 26.25
N ALA A 109 -15.10 -15.91 24.92
CA ALA A 109 -15.11 -17.08 24.05
C ALA A 109 -13.76 -17.82 24.04
N ILE A 110 -12.64 -17.08 24.11
CA ILE A 110 -11.30 -17.67 24.23
C ILE A 110 -11.17 -18.43 25.57
N GLU A 111 -11.64 -17.87 26.68
CA GLU A 111 -11.66 -18.60 27.95
C GLU A 111 -12.57 -19.82 27.89
N ALA A 112 -13.74 -19.71 27.25
CA ALA A 112 -14.72 -20.78 27.13
C ALA A 112 -14.15 -22.03 26.43
N ILE A 113 -13.39 -21.86 25.34
CA ILE A 113 -12.78 -23.00 24.61
C ILE A 113 -11.66 -23.69 25.42
N HIS A 114 -11.13 -23.04 26.46
CA HIS A 114 -10.04 -23.54 27.28
C HIS A 114 -10.48 -24.10 28.64
N VAL A 115 -11.77 -24.12 28.95
CA VAL A 115 -12.32 -24.63 30.22
C VAL A 115 -11.83 -26.07 30.49
N ASP A 116 -11.89 -26.95 29.49
CA ASP A 116 -11.47 -28.34 29.60
C ASP A 116 -9.97 -28.57 29.26
N TRP A 117 -9.17 -27.48 29.19
CA TRP A 117 -7.77 -27.49 28.77
C TRP A 117 -6.80 -26.97 29.85
N SER A 118 -7.01 -27.32 31.10
CA SER A 118 -6.30 -26.73 32.23
C SER A 118 -4.77 -26.94 32.23
N THR A 119 -4.25 -27.87 31.41
CA THR A 119 -2.82 -28.18 31.31
C THR A 119 -2.23 -27.98 29.91
N GLY A 120 -2.94 -27.22 29.04
CA GLY A 120 -2.53 -27.03 27.65
C GLY A 120 -2.86 -28.21 26.71
N ALA A 121 -3.58 -29.23 27.21
CA ALA A 121 -4.12 -30.33 26.46
C ALA A 121 -5.55 -30.63 26.95
N LYS A 122 -6.39 -31.15 26.06
CA LYS A 122 -7.77 -31.56 26.42
C LYS A 122 -7.71 -32.71 27.44
N ILE A 123 -8.46 -32.57 28.53
CA ILE A 123 -8.57 -33.59 29.56
C ILE A 123 -9.43 -34.75 29.01
N PRO A 124 -8.90 -35.96 28.83
CA PRO A 124 -9.66 -37.06 28.26
C PRO A 124 -10.90 -37.41 29.12
N GLY A 125 -12.06 -37.39 28.47
CA GLY A 125 -13.31 -37.76 29.13
C GLY A 125 -14.02 -36.60 29.87
N GLN A 126 -13.45 -35.42 29.91
CA GLN A 126 -14.10 -34.20 30.42
C GLN A 126 -14.66 -33.42 29.25
N ILE A 127 -15.97 -33.28 29.20
CA ILE A 127 -16.70 -32.41 28.28
C ILE A 127 -17.72 -31.64 29.13
N THR A 128 -17.39 -30.36 29.34
CA THR A 128 -18.32 -29.47 30.09
C THR A 128 -19.41 -29.01 29.14
N PRO A 129 -20.70 -29.18 29.52
CA PRO A 129 -21.82 -28.73 28.69
C PRO A 129 -21.79 -27.23 28.46
N VAL A 130 -22.21 -26.79 27.25
CA VAL A 130 -22.23 -25.37 26.85
C VAL A 130 -23.01 -24.49 27.82
N GLU A 131 -24.13 -25.02 28.35
CA GLU A 131 -25.01 -24.36 29.31
C GLU A 131 -24.28 -24.10 30.65
N GLU A 132 -23.39 -25.00 31.05
CA GLU A 132 -22.61 -24.85 32.26
C GLU A 132 -21.46 -23.86 32.05
N ILE A 133 -20.77 -23.90 30.87
CA ILE A 133 -19.73 -22.96 30.49
C ILE A 133 -20.30 -21.53 30.51
N ARG A 134 -21.50 -21.31 30.01
CA ARG A 134 -22.14 -19.98 29.98
C ARG A 134 -22.42 -19.40 31.39
N GLN A 135 -22.42 -20.22 32.42
CA GLN A 135 -22.64 -19.79 33.82
C GLN A 135 -21.33 -19.59 34.58
N MET A 136 -20.19 -19.96 33.99
CA MET A 136 -18.86 -19.78 34.59
C MET A 136 -18.39 -18.33 34.50
N ASP A 137 -17.45 -17.97 35.38
CA ASP A 137 -16.70 -16.73 35.23
C ASP A 137 -15.63 -16.90 34.12
N LEU A 138 -15.96 -16.35 32.96
CA LEU A 138 -15.12 -16.36 31.77
C LEU A 138 -14.27 -15.07 31.62
N SER A 139 -14.01 -14.38 32.74
CA SER A 139 -13.11 -13.24 32.74
C SER A 139 -11.72 -13.66 32.25
N PRO A 140 -11.13 -12.97 31.25
CA PRO A 140 -9.86 -13.34 30.69
C PRO A 140 -8.75 -13.30 31.74
N LYS A 141 -8.08 -14.44 31.94
CA LYS A 141 -6.98 -14.57 32.91
C LYS A 141 -5.67 -14.08 32.35
N ASN A 142 -5.46 -14.29 31.05
CA ASN A 142 -4.27 -13.89 30.33
C ASN A 142 -4.64 -13.25 28.99
N ILE A 143 -3.82 -12.31 28.56
CA ILE A 143 -3.93 -11.70 27.23
C ILE A 143 -2.56 -11.74 26.56
N THR A 144 -2.53 -11.85 25.25
CA THR A 144 -1.27 -11.88 24.47
C THR A 144 -0.71 -10.49 24.25
N ALA A 145 -1.57 -9.49 24.08
CA ALA A 145 -1.20 -8.12 23.82
C ALA A 145 -2.32 -7.15 24.25
N ALA A 146 -1.98 -5.88 24.37
CA ALA A 146 -2.97 -4.82 24.54
C ALA A 146 -2.63 -3.63 23.64
N LEU A 147 -3.64 -3.06 22.98
CA LEU A 147 -3.52 -1.75 22.36
C LEU A 147 -3.79 -0.69 23.42
N ILE A 148 -2.88 0.25 23.59
CA ILE A 148 -2.98 1.28 24.62
C ILE A 148 -3.00 2.65 23.98
N GLY A 149 -4.04 3.41 24.26
CA GLY A 149 -4.11 4.82 23.91
C GLY A 149 -3.67 5.70 25.10
N VAL A 150 -2.90 6.74 24.80
CA VAL A 150 -2.40 7.68 25.80
C VAL A 150 -3.06 9.04 25.70
N ASN A 151 -3.25 9.72 26.81
CA ASN A 151 -3.80 11.08 26.85
C ASN A 151 -2.83 12.13 26.31
N SER A 152 -1.52 11.89 26.46
CA SER A 152 -0.48 12.82 26.04
C SER A 152 0.64 12.10 25.30
N LYS A 153 0.98 12.61 24.12
CA LYS A 153 2.11 12.09 23.33
C LYS A 153 3.46 12.24 24.05
N LEU A 154 3.58 13.21 24.95
CA LEU A 154 4.82 13.43 25.71
C LEU A 154 5.12 12.33 26.72
N GLN A 155 4.10 11.62 27.19
CA GLN A 155 4.25 10.55 28.19
C GLN A 155 4.52 9.17 27.57
N ILE A 156 4.50 9.07 26.24
CA ILE A 156 4.64 7.80 25.51
C ILE A 156 5.93 7.07 25.85
N PHE A 157 7.08 7.78 25.81
CA PHE A 157 8.39 7.17 26.09
C PHE A 157 8.56 6.80 27.57
N GLN A 158 7.91 7.55 28.45
CA GLN A 158 7.92 7.25 29.88
C GLN A 158 7.10 5.99 30.19
N LEU A 159 5.92 5.87 29.57
CA LEU A 159 5.08 4.68 29.67
C LEU A 159 5.77 3.46 29.05
N GLN A 160 6.41 3.62 27.89
CA GLN A 160 7.17 2.55 27.25
C GLN A 160 8.27 2.02 28.14
N ARG A 161 9.05 2.91 28.74
CA ARG A 161 10.11 2.52 29.67
C ARG A 161 9.54 1.78 30.88
N TRP A 162 8.48 2.31 31.49
CA TRP A 162 7.84 1.70 32.65
C TRP A 162 7.32 0.28 32.32
N ILE A 163 6.72 0.07 31.15
CA ILE A 163 6.26 -1.26 30.72
C ILE A 163 7.44 -2.20 30.49
N ASN A 164 8.48 -1.75 29.79
CA ASN A 164 9.64 -2.60 29.48
C ASN A 164 10.51 -2.94 30.70
N GLU A 165 10.45 -2.14 31.75
CA GLU A 165 11.16 -2.34 33.00
C GLU A 165 10.28 -2.96 34.11
N TYR A 166 9.06 -3.44 33.74
CA TYR A 166 8.11 -4.01 34.69
C TYR A 166 8.69 -5.29 35.33
N PRO A 167 8.84 -5.35 36.68
CA PRO A 167 9.63 -6.42 37.30
C PRO A 167 8.90 -7.74 37.48
N GLU A 168 7.56 -7.73 37.48
CA GLU A 168 6.76 -8.92 37.77
C GLU A 168 6.51 -9.77 36.54
N GLU A 169 6.59 -9.19 35.32
CA GLU A 169 6.33 -9.87 34.07
C GLU A 169 7.20 -9.29 32.95
N SER A 170 7.68 -10.15 32.03
CA SER A 170 8.48 -9.72 30.89
C SER A 170 7.58 -9.11 29.81
N LEU A 171 7.31 -7.82 29.93
CA LEU A 171 6.50 -7.06 28.98
C LEU A 171 7.37 -6.35 27.94
N SER A 172 6.85 -6.18 26.74
CA SER A 172 7.49 -5.41 25.66
C SER A 172 6.51 -4.40 25.07
N SER A 173 6.84 -3.13 25.14
CA SER A 173 6.06 -2.06 24.55
C SER A 173 6.61 -1.65 23.18
N ILE A 174 5.79 -1.73 22.15
CA ILE A 174 6.11 -1.35 20.78
C ILE A 174 5.39 -0.04 20.45
N LEU A 175 6.15 0.93 19.95
CA LEU A 175 5.61 2.16 19.41
C LEU A 175 5.45 2.02 17.87
N PRO A 176 4.21 1.88 17.34
CA PRO A 176 4.01 1.66 15.92
C PRO A 176 4.64 2.76 15.04
N GLY A 177 4.59 4.02 15.49
CA GLY A 177 5.21 5.14 14.77
C GLY A 177 6.73 5.01 14.61
N VAL A 178 7.43 4.48 15.63
CA VAL A 178 8.88 4.25 15.55
C VAL A 178 9.20 3.05 14.67
N ALA A 179 8.45 1.95 14.81
CA ALA A 179 8.60 0.78 13.95
C ALA A 179 8.36 1.12 12.46
N LEU A 180 7.36 1.95 12.17
CA LEU A 180 7.08 2.42 10.82
C LEU A 180 8.19 3.32 10.25
N GLN A 181 8.91 4.10 11.08
CA GLN A 181 10.06 4.90 10.59
C GLN A 181 11.16 4.02 10.00
N GLU A 182 11.40 2.85 10.58
CA GLU A 182 12.37 1.89 10.05
C GLU A 182 11.96 1.39 8.66
N LEU A 183 10.68 1.05 8.48
CA LEU A 183 10.12 0.69 7.17
C LEU A 183 10.22 1.84 6.17
N TRP A 184 9.89 3.07 6.58
CA TRP A 184 10.02 4.24 5.72
C TRP A 184 11.45 4.51 5.30
N ARG A 185 12.43 4.21 6.15
CA ARG A 185 13.85 4.31 5.78
C ARG A 185 14.21 3.33 4.66
N ILE A 186 13.71 2.10 4.71
CA ILE A 186 13.92 1.08 3.66
C ILE A 186 13.21 1.52 2.36
N VAL A 187 11.98 1.98 2.45
CA VAL A 187 11.21 2.51 1.30
C VAL A 187 11.94 3.72 0.68
N GLY A 188 12.51 4.60 1.49
CA GLY A 188 13.30 5.74 1.01
C GLY A 188 14.54 5.35 0.20
N VAL A 189 15.18 4.21 0.50
CA VAL A 189 16.27 3.68 -0.35
C VAL A 189 15.73 3.30 -1.73
N VAL A 190 14.60 2.62 -1.79
CA VAL A 190 13.95 2.24 -3.07
C VAL A 190 13.54 3.49 -3.85
N GLU A 191 12.98 4.50 -3.19
CA GLU A 191 12.61 5.78 -3.82
C GLU A 191 13.84 6.46 -4.45
N ASN A 192 14.96 6.52 -3.74
CA ASN A 192 16.20 7.09 -4.26
C ASN A 192 16.78 6.31 -5.45
N LEU A 193 16.70 4.98 -5.44
CA LEU A 193 17.09 4.14 -6.56
C LEU A 193 16.21 4.40 -7.79
N LEU A 194 14.90 4.47 -7.61
CA LEU A 194 13.96 4.80 -8.69
C LEU A 194 14.21 6.19 -9.26
N LEU A 195 14.56 7.16 -8.40
CA LEU A 195 14.91 8.50 -8.81
C LEU A 195 16.19 8.49 -9.66
N GLY A 196 17.21 7.72 -9.27
CA GLY A 196 18.43 7.52 -10.07
C GLY A 196 18.16 6.91 -11.45
N ILE A 197 17.30 5.89 -11.50
CA ILE A 197 16.84 5.28 -12.76
C ILE A 197 16.12 6.33 -13.62
N SER A 198 15.19 7.09 -13.04
CA SER A 198 14.45 8.14 -13.76
C SER A 198 15.36 9.19 -14.37
N VAL A 199 16.38 9.64 -13.65
CA VAL A 199 17.40 10.57 -14.17
C VAL A 199 18.13 9.95 -15.37
N THR A 200 18.53 8.68 -15.27
CA THR A 200 19.21 7.97 -16.36
C THR A 200 18.32 7.85 -17.60
N VAL A 201 17.04 7.55 -17.41
CA VAL A 201 16.04 7.49 -18.50
C VAL A 201 15.87 8.85 -19.17
N ILE A 202 15.82 9.95 -18.39
CA ILE A 202 15.75 11.32 -18.94
C ILE A 202 16.98 11.60 -19.81
N PHE A 203 18.17 11.31 -19.33
CA PHE A 203 19.41 11.50 -20.12
C PHE A 203 19.40 10.69 -21.42
N THR A 204 19.03 9.42 -21.34
CA THR A 204 18.95 8.54 -22.52
C THR A 204 17.93 9.06 -23.52
N THR A 205 16.77 9.54 -23.04
CA THR A 205 15.73 10.13 -23.88
C THR A 205 16.21 11.40 -24.60
N LEU A 206 16.91 12.29 -23.89
CA LEU A 206 17.48 13.51 -24.48
C LEU A 206 18.53 13.19 -25.55
N ILE A 207 19.38 12.19 -25.31
CA ILE A 207 20.38 11.71 -26.32
C ILE A 207 19.62 11.10 -27.50
N GLY A 208 18.63 10.25 -27.31
CA GLY A 208 17.83 9.65 -28.36
C GLY A 208 17.11 10.70 -29.21
N MET A 209 16.47 11.68 -28.56
CA MET A 209 15.82 12.81 -29.26
C MET A 209 16.85 13.58 -30.11
N THR A 210 18.01 13.86 -29.57
CA THR A 210 19.09 14.53 -30.32
C THR A 210 19.52 13.73 -31.55
N ALA A 211 19.68 12.41 -31.39
CA ALA A 211 20.02 11.51 -32.50
C ALA A 211 18.96 11.50 -33.61
N ILE A 212 17.69 11.47 -33.23
CA ILE A 212 16.55 11.52 -34.17
C ILE A 212 16.56 12.86 -34.94
N ILE A 213 16.73 13.98 -34.25
CA ILE A 213 16.81 15.31 -34.89
C ILE A 213 18.02 15.34 -35.85
N PHE A 214 19.17 14.80 -35.48
CA PHE A 214 20.31 14.70 -36.37
C PHE A 214 20.05 13.88 -37.62
N SER A 215 19.38 12.72 -37.48
CA SER A 215 19.02 11.90 -38.64
C SER A 215 18.05 12.63 -39.56
N SER A 216 17.02 13.24 -39.01
CA SER A 216 16.05 14.05 -39.73
C SER A 216 16.68 15.22 -40.47
N LEU A 217 17.70 15.86 -39.90
CA LEU A 217 18.41 16.95 -40.57
C LEU A 217 19.07 16.53 -41.88
N ASN A 218 19.63 15.32 -41.96
CA ASN A 218 20.22 14.81 -43.18
C ASN A 218 19.19 14.61 -44.32
N GLU A 219 17.99 14.18 -43.96
CA GLU A 219 16.89 14.00 -44.94
C GLU A 219 16.29 15.33 -45.38
N ARG A 220 16.25 16.33 -44.47
CA ARG A 220 15.67 17.67 -44.74
C ARG A 220 16.67 18.70 -45.25
N ARG A 221 17.89 18.32 -45.60
CA ARG A 221 18.93 19.27 -46.12
C ARG A 221 18.42 20.06 -47.33
N ARG A 222 17.72 19.42 -48.22
CA ARG A 222 17.19 20.06 -49.45
C ARG A 222 16.07 21.07 -49.09
N GLU A 223 15.22 20.78 -48.13
CA GLU A 223 14.17 21.69 -47.68
C GLU A 223 14.76 22.93 -47.04
N MET A 224 15.79 22.77 -46.16
CA MET A 224 16.49 23.87 -45.54
C MET A 224 17.20 24.77 -46.56
N ALA A 225 17.78 24.21 -47.60
CA ALA A 225 18.40 24.97 -48.70
C ALA A 225 17.32 25.80 -49.45
N ILE A 226 16.14 25.27 -49.72
CA ILE A 226 15.01 25.97 -50.34
C ILE A 226 14.56 27.13 -49.46
N TRP A 227 14.38 26.92 -48.14
CA TRP A 227 13.97 27.99 -47.20
C TRP A 227 14.98 29.14 -47.19
N ARG A 228 16.25 28.82 -47.22
CA ARG A 228 17.33 29.84 -47.31
C ARG A 228 17.32 30.59 -48.64
N ALA A 229 17.08 29.90 -49.74
CA ALA A 229 16.95 30.54 -51.05
C ALA A 229 15.79 31.52 -51.11
N MET A 230 14.73 31.26 -50.33
CA MET A 230 13.59 32.14 -50.11
C MET A 230 13.83 33.27 -49.10
N GLY A 231 15.06 33.38 -48.53
CA GLY A 231 15.45 34.44 -47.59
C GLY A 231 15.26 34.12 -46.09
N ALA A 232 15.00 32.84 -45.72
CA ALA A 232 14.94 32.47 -44.31
C ALA A 232 16.28 32.70 -43.62
N SER A 233 16.24 33.47 -42.50
CA SER A 233 17.44 33.73 -41.70
C SER A 233 17.82 32.49 -40.88
N PRO A 234 19.10 32.33 -40.48
CA PRO A 234 19.53 31.21 -39.63
C PRO A 234 18.77 31.09 -38.33
N LYS A 235 18.34 32.20 -37.76
CA LYS A 235 17.49 32.22 -36.53
C LYS A 235 16.15 31.54 -36.74
N VAL A 236 15.58 31.64 -37.93
CA VAL A 236 14.31 30.96 -38.26
C VAL A 236 14.50 29.45 -38.29
N VAL A 237 15.57 28.94 -38.88
CA VAL A 237 15.84 27.49 -38.91
C VAL A 237 16.09 26.93 -37.52
N ILE A 238 16.88 27.63 -36.70
CA ILE A 238 17.15 27.26 -35.30
C ILE A 238 15.84 27.28 -34.51
N GLY A 239 15.02 28.33 -34.63
CA GLY A 239 13.76 28.47 -33.96
C GLY A 239 12.75 27.37 -34.33
N LEU A 240 12.74 26.93 -35.59
CA LEU A 240 11.89 25.86 -36.07
C LEU A 240 12.25 24.48 -35.45
N LEU A 241 13.55 24.18 -35.36
CA LEU A 241 14.02 22.95 -34.72
C LEU A 241 13.79 22.95 -33.22
N MET A 242 13.94 24.10 -32.55
CA MET A 242 13.57 24.25 -31.15
C MET A 242 12.06 24.09 -30.93
N LEU A 243 11.25 24.63 -31.81
CA LEU A 243 9.79 24.47 -31.77
C LEU A 243 9.37 23.01 -31.97
N GLU A 244 10.03 22.30 -32.91
CA GLU A 244 9.81 20.86 -33.12
C GLU A 244 10.14 20.07 -31.84
N ALA A 245 11.28 20.31 -31.21
CA ALA A 245 11.65 19.69 -29.93
C ALA A 245 10.67 20.00 -28.80
N PHE A 246 10.20 21.25 -28.73
CA PHE A 246 9.21 21.69 -27.76
C PHE A 246 7.87 20.94 -27.96
N ILE A 247 7.36 20.88 -29.19
CA ILE A 247 6.11 20.18 -29.51
C ILE A 247 6.21 18.69 -29.19
N ILE A 248 7.32 18.04 -29.59
CA ILE A 248 7.55 16.62 -29.31
C ILE A 248 7.57 16.38 -27.79
N SER A 249 8.25 17.23 -27.02
CA SER A 249 8.34 17.11 -25.56
C SER A 249 6.98 17.26 -24.90
N VAL A 250 6.17 18.26 -25.31
CA VAL A 250 4.83 18.47 -24.78
C VAL A 250 3.91 17.28 -25.11
N MET A 251 3.91 16.83 -26.37
CA MET A 251 3.11 15.68 -26.79
C MET A 251 3.52 14.40 -26.05
N SER A 252 4.81 14.18 -25.84
CA SER A 252 5.34 13.05 -25.07
C SER A 252 4.86 13.06 -23.61
N ILE A 253 4.87 14.23 -22.96
CA ILE A 253 4.36 14.38 -21.59
C ILE A 253 2.87 14.07 -21.54
N ILE A 254 2.07 14.60 -22.48
CA ILE A 254 0.63 14.34 -22.51
C ILE A 254 0.37 12.84 -22.68
N VAL A 255 0.98 12.22 -23.69
CA VAL A 255 0.80 10.79 -23.97
C VAL A 255 1.25 9.93 -22.78
N SER A 256 2.44 10.20 -22.20
CA SER A 256 2.95 9.43 -21.05
C SER A 256 2.06 9.59 -19.82
N THR A 257 1.56 10.80 -19.55
CA THR A 257 0.64 11.06 -18.44
C THR A 257 -0.68 10.31 -18.61
N VAL A 258 -1.27 10.36 -19.81
CA VAL A 258 -2.50 9.59 -20.11
C VAL A 258 -2.26 8.09 -19.96
N MET A 259 -1.14 7.58 -20.49
CA MET A 259 -0.78 6.17 -20.35
C MET A 259 -0.56 5.75 -18.90
N LEU A 260 0.07 6.60 -18.10
CA LEU A 260 0.27 6.36 -16.66
C LEU A 260 -1.06 6.20 -15.93
N PHE A 261 -1.97 7.18 -16.09
CA PHE A 261 -3.29 7.12 -15.43
C PHE A 261 -4.13 5.94 -15.91
N LEU A 262 -4.09 5.64 -17.20
CA LEU A 262 -4.79 4.48 -17.77
C LEU A 262 -4.25 3.17 -17.16
N THR A 263 -2.93 3.03 -17.08
CA THR A 263 -2.28 1.85 -16.50
C THR A 263 -2.64 1.70 -15.02
N LEU A 264 -2.57 2.79 -14.25
CA LEU A 264 -2.96 2.77 -12.83
C LEU A 264 -4.43 2.41 -12.66
N TYR A 265 -5.31 2.97 -13.46
CA TYR A 265 -6.76 2.68 -13.40
C TYR A 265 -7.07 1.20 -13.68
N VAL A 266 -6.37 0.59 -14.64
CA VAL A 266 -6.56 -0.83 -15.00
C VAL A 266 -5.94 -1.77 -13.97
N LEU A 267 -4.75 -1.42 -13.42
CA LEU A 267 -4.04 -2.28 -12.48
C LEU A 267 -4.53 -2.14 -11.03
N GLN A 268 -5.11 -1.00 -10.66
CA GLN A 268 -5.55 -0.73 -9.29
C GLN A 268 -6.49 -1.80 -8.71
N PRO A 269 -7.55 -2.27 -9.39
CA PRO A 269 -8.43 -3.31 -8.86
C PRO A 269 -7.68 -4.63 -8.60
N TRP A 270 -6.74 -4.98 -9.47
CA TRP A 270 -5.93 -6.18 -9.31
C TRP A 270 -4.97 -6.06 -8.12
N ILE A 271 -4.30 -4.91 -7.96
CA ILE A 271 -3.39 -4.64 -6.83
C ILE A 271 -4.17 -4.64 -5.51
N ASP A 272 -5.33 -3.98 -5.46
CA ASP A 272 -6.17 -3.93 -4.26
C ASP A 272 -6.68 -5.33 -3.89
N ASN A 273 -7.15 -6.11 -4.86
CA ASN A 273 -7.65 -7.46 -4.60
C ASN A 273 -6.55 -8.45 -4.18
N THR A 274 -5.35 -8.34 -4.76
CA THR A 274 -4.27 -9.30 -4.50
C THR A 274 -3.48 -8.96 -3.23
N TYR A 275 -3.19 -7.67 -3.03
CA TYR A 275 -2.29 -7.21 -1.97
C TYR A 275 -2.97 -6.35 -0.90
N GLY A 276 -4.23 -5.95 -1.09
CA GLY A 276 -4.94 -5.04 -0.19
C GLY A 276 -4.36 -3.62 -0.19
N ILE A 277 -3.59 -3.25 -1.22
CA ILE A 277 -2.93 -1.95 -1.32
C ILE A 277 -3.78 -1.03 -2.19
N LEU A 278 -4.37 0.00 -1.59
CA LEU A 278 -4.98 1.08 -2.36
C LEU A 278 -3.89 2.04 -2.85
N VAL A 279 -3.68 2.05 -4.15
CA VAL A 279 -2.90 3.10 -4.79
C VAL A 279 -3.79 4.34 -4.89
N ASN A 280 -3.47 5.38 -4.12
CA ASN A 280 -4.19 6.64 -4.21
C ASN A 280 -3.80 7.32 -5.54
N ILE A 281 -4.72 7.34 -6.50
CA ILE A 281 -4.53 8.03 -7.78
C ILE A 281 -4.77 9.52 -7.52
N GLU A 282 -3.75 10.19 -6.99
CA GLU A 282 -3.79 11.63 -6.81
C GLU A 282 -3.68 12.35 -8.15
N THR A 283 -4.33 13.50 -8.24
CA THR A 283 -4.12 14.43 -9.35
C THR A 283 -2.66 14.91 -9.35
N LEU A 284 -2.17 15.33 -10.52
CA LEU A 284 -0.81 15.85 -10.68
C LEU A 284 -0.48 16.86 -9.59
N ALA A 285 0.59 16.61 -8.85
CA ALA A 285 1.08 17.52 -7.83
C ALA A 285 1.85 18.69 -8.48
N VAL A 286 1.94 19.79 -7.77
CA VAL A 286 2.69 20.96 -8.24
C VAL A 286 4.16 20.62 -8.58
N LYS A 287 4.76 19.67 -7.84
CA LYS A 287 6.12 19.16 -8.11
C LYS A 287 6.23 18.51 -9.49
N ASP A 288 5.20 17.82 -9.96
CA ASP A 288 5.22 17.14 -11.26
C ASP A 288 5.22 18.15 -12.39
N ILE A 289 4.49 19.25 -12.23
CA ILE A 289 4.50 20.36 -13.18
C ILE A 289 5.91 20.96 -13.31
N TYR A 290 6.62 21.16 -12.20
CA TYR A 290 8.02 21.62 -12.25
C TYR A 290 8.94 20.65 -12.98
N ILE A 291 8.78 19.34 -12.77
CA ILE A 291 9.56 18.30 -13.49
C ILE A 291 9.26 18.35 -14.99
N PHE A 292 7.99 18.49 -15.38
CA PHE A 292 7.58 18.61 -16.78
C PHE A 292 8.17 19.86 -17.43
N MET A 293 8.10 21.01 -16.74
CA MET A 293 8.71 22.25 -17.23
C MET A 293 10.23 22.12 -17.40
N LEU A 294 10.90 21.50 -16.42
CA LEU A 294 12.35 21.26 -16.49
C LEU A 294 12.72 20.34 -17.66
N PHE A 295 11.92 19.28 -17.90
CA PHE A 295 12.13 18.38 -19.03
C PHE A 295 11.97 19.09 -20.38
N ILE A 296 10.89 19.87 -20.57
CA ILE A 296 10.64 20.64 -21.78
C ILE A 296 11.80 21.62 -22.05
N LEU A 297 12.23 22.33 -20.99
CA LEU A 297 13.32 23.29 -21.09
C LEU A 297 14.64 22.60 -21.46
N SER A 298 14.94 21.47 -20.82
CA SER A 298 16.13 20.67 -21.13
C SER A 298 16.13 20.14 -22.56
N ALA A 299 14.98 19.60 -23.02
CA ALA A 299 14.80 19.12 -24.38
C ALA A 299 14.99 20.22 -25.41
N SER A 300 14.42 21.41 -25.15
CA SER A 300 14.59 22.58 -26.02
C SER A 300 16.05 23.07 -26.06
N LEU A 301 16.75 23.07 -24.93
CA LEU A 301 18.17 23.45 -24.88
C LEU A 301 19.07 22.44 -25.60
N VAL A 302 18.81 21.13 -25.41
CA VAL A 302 19.61 20.07 -26.06
C VAL A 302 19.39 20.08 -27.58
N SER A 303 18.21 20.47 -28.06
CA SER A 303 17.92 20.62 -29.49
C SER A 303 18.74 21.74 -30.17
N LEU A 304 19.35 22.65 -29.41
CA LEU A 304 20.30 23.66 -29.95
C LEU A 304 21.52 22.99 -30.57
N ILE A 305 21.97 21.85 -30.06
CA ILE A 305 23.15 21.14 -30.59
C ILE A 305 22.98 20.77 -32.07
N PRO A 306 21.94 20.02 -32.46
CA PRO A 306 21.69 19.75 -33.86
C PRO A 306 21.32 21.01 -34.65
N ALA A 307 20.62 21.97 -34.05
CA ALA A 307 20.22 23.20 -34.73
C ALA A 307 21.42 24.07 -35.12
N ILE A 308 22.41 24.22 -34.25
CA ILE A 308 23.64 24.92 -34.55
C ILE A 308 24.44 24.20 -35.66
N ARG A 309 24.49 22.87 -35.59
CA ARG A 309 25.16 22.07 -36.63
C ARG A 309 24.44 22.17 -37.97
N ALA A 310 23.14 22.18 -38.02
CA ALA A 310 22.35 22.44 -39.22
C ALA A 310 22.69 23.80 -39.82
N TYR A 311 22.87 24.81 -38.99
CA TYR A 311 23.30 26.15 -39.41
C TYR A 311 24.66 26.11 -40.10
N TRP A 312 25.70 25.47 -39.51
CA TRP A 312 27.03 25.36 -40.08
C TRP A 312 27.05 24.60 -41.42
N PHE A 313 26.30 23.49 -41.53
CA PHE A 313 26.19 22.76 -42.80
C PHE A 313 25.50 23.59 -43.87
N SER A 314 24.53 24.37 -43.55
CA SER A 314 23.79 25.20 -44.51
C SER A 314 24.64 26.36 -45.06
N ILE A 315 25.72 26.78 -44.38
CA ILE A 315 26.65 27.78 -44.87
C ILE A 315 27.63 27.16 -45.88
N ASN A 316 28.13 25.95 -45.63
CA ASN A 316 29.19 25.33 -46.42
C ASN A 316 28.66 24.69 -47.72
N ASP A 317 27.44 24.12 -47.73
CA ASP A 317 26.89 23.48 -48.92
C ASP A 317 26.26 24.46 -49.93
N GLY A 318 26.08 25.73 -49.54
CA GLY A 318 25.56 26.78 -50.42
C GLY A 318 26.59 27.26 -51.49
N MET A 319 27.84 26.79 -51.45
CA MET A 319 28.91 27.23 -52.39
C MET A 319 29.50 26.10 -53.26
N THR A 320 29.01 24.88 -53.15
CA THR A 320 29.49 23.80 -53.99
C THR A 320 28.37 23.24 -54.86
N ILE A 321 28.27 23.76 -56.10
CA ILE A 321 27.57 23.10 -57.15
C ILE A 321 28.40 21.86 -57.51
N LYS A 322 28.03 20.68 -56.99
CA LYS A 322 28.51 19.43 -57.58
C LYS A 322 27.61 19.12 -58.77
N ILE A 323 28.15 19.37 -59.96
CA ILE A 323 27.70 18.85 -61.22
C ILE A 323 27.86 17.34 -61.22
#